data_c5c7577729f33fe03ee15c3336e18f5d
#
_entry.id   c5c7577729f33fe03ee15c3336e18f5d
#
_cell.length_a   1.000
_cell.length_b   1.000
_cell.length_c   1.000
_cell.angle_alpha   90.00
_cell.angle_beta   90.00
_cell.angle_gamma   90.00
#
_symmetry.space_group_name_H-M   'P 1'
#
loop_
_entity.id
_entity.type
_entity.pdbx_description
1 polymer ?
#
loop_
_entity_poly.entity_id
_entity_poly.type
_entity_poly.pdbx_seq_one_letter_code
_entity_poly.pdbx_strand_id
1 'polypeptide(L)'
;MCVQYALFLSNNNHSSIMTDNADPYHDIRPYNDAEVPASIERLINDQEFINAIVNHRFEHSPRWLSSLLRPLVKVLLRLKWRKFKTVAHIQNEVGVFMQSLLQRTSQGITVKGLDKLEPNKAYIFISNHRDIAMDPALVNFALHRAGHDTALIAFGDNLLKKPSATELMKLNKGFVVNRSAKAPRQLLKALTQLSNFIKDTLNSNQSIWIAQREGRAKDGMDLTDPAILKMFYMAGKQQKLAFGEYMKSLNIVPVAISYENDPCDIAKANELYQREHLGSYNKTEFEDIDSIIQGIIGNKCRVSVNFGEVITQDFETPEALAKHINEQIHRNYQLYPINYLAANQSCDELTQACRDRLAAKLAELPEQAHSYLIANYANPVHNAK
;
A
#
# COMPACT_ATOMS: atom_id res chain seq x y z
N MET A 1 29.71 -2.01 18.19
CA MET A 1 28.62 -2.90 17.74
C MET A 1 28.20 -2.53 16.31
N CYS A 2 29.17 -2.42 15.37
CA CYS A 2 29.01 -1.99 13.97
C CYS A 2 29.84 -2.81 12.98
N VAL A 3 30.18 -4.07 13.29
CA VAL A 3 31.14 -4.86 12.46
C VAL A 3 30.54 -6.22 12.00
N GLN A 4 29.30 -6.54 12.33
CA GLN A 4 28.71 -7.86 12.00
C GLN A 4 27.74 -7.88 10.81
N TYR A 5 27.53 -6.75 10.11
CA TYR A 5 26.61 -6.67 8.96
C TYR A 5 27.31 -6.72 7.57
N ALA A 6 28.61 -6.92 7.51
CA ALA A 6 29.37 -6.84 6.26
C ALA A 6 29.62 -8.19 5.56
N LEU A 7 29.11 -9.31 6.05
CA LEU A 7 29.49 -10.67 5.55
C LEU A 7 28.39 -11.45 4.83
N PHE A 8 27.23 -10.80 4.50
CA PHE A 8 26.14 -11.47 3.77
C PHE A 8 25.91 -10.94 2.34
N LEU A 9 26.84 -10.16 1.79
CA LEU A 9 26.73 -9.63 0.43
C LEU A 9 27.80 -10.26 -0.50
N SER A 10 27.83 -11.58 -0.62
CA SER A 10 28.59 -12.18 -1.73
C SER A 10 27.79 -13.34 -2.34
N ASN A 11 27.63 -13.23 -3.64
CA ASN A 11 27.15 -14.19 -4.64
C ASN A 11 25.65 -14.19 -4.96
N ASN A 12 25.31 -13.38 -5.94
CA ASN A 12 24.49 -13.85 -7.08
C ASN A 12 24.75 -12.94 -8.30
N ASN A 13 25.88 -13.15 -8.95
CA ASN A 13 26.12 -12.75 -10.33
C ASN A 13 25.43 -13.80 -11.24
N HIS A 14 24.20 -13.57 -11.61
CA HIS A 14 23.63 -14.13 -12.83
C HIS A 14 23.41 -13.00 -13.82
N SER A 15 24.49 -12.64 -14.54
CA SER A 15 24.38 -11.95 -15.81
C SER A 15 23.91 -12.98 -16.85
N SER A 16 22.61 -13.16 -16.98
CA SER A 16 22.03 -13.77 -18.17
C SER A 16 22.09 -12.75 -19.32
N ILE A 17 22.87 -13.04 -20.33
CA ILE A 17 22.85 -12.41 -21.65
C ILE A 17 21.43 -12.59 -22.19
N MET A 18 20.59 -11.55 -22.11
CA MET A 18 19.25 -11.56 -22.70
C MET A 18 19.42 -11.35 -24.22
N THR A 19 19.05 -12.38 -24.98
CA THR A 19 18.62 -12.27 -26.37
C THR A 19 17.42 -11.32 -26.45
N ASP A 20 17.33 -10.55 -27.51
CA ASP A 20 16.41 -9.46 -27.85
C ASP A 20 14.93 -9.92 -27.91
N ASN A 21 14.40 -10.43 -26.83
CA ASN A 21 12.98 -10.62 -26.61
C ASN A 21 12.48 -9.45 -25.74
N ALA A 22 11.67 -8.57 -26.33
CA ALA A 22 11.06 -7.47 -25.62
C ALA A 22 10.43 -7.97 -24.31
N ASP A 23 10.82 -7.38 -23.17
CA ASP A 23 10.29 -7.71 -21.84
C ASP A 23 8.76 -7.59 -21.84
N PRO A 24 8.00 -8.70 -21.71
CA PRO A 24 6.53 -8.70 -21.82
C PRO A 24 5.85 -7.90 -20.71
N TYR A 25 6.59 -7.54 -19.67
CA TYR A 25 6.08 -6.84 -18.48
C TYR A 25 6.66 -5.41 -18.34
N HIS A 26 7.44 -4.93 -19.31
CA HIS A 26 8.12 -3.62 -19.25
C HIS A 26 7.18 -2.48 -18.81
N ASP A 27 5.96 -2.45 -19.34
CA ASP A 27 4.99 -1.38 -19.05
C ASP A 27 4.46 -1.44 -17.62
N ILE A 28 4.29 -2.65 -17.07
CA ILE A 28 3.65 -2.85 -15.76
C ILE A 28 4.63 -3.11 -14.62
N ARG A 29 5.80 -3.71 -14.86
CA ARG A 29 6.76 -4.06 -13.81
C ARG A 29 7.40 -2.84 -13.15
N PRO A 30 7.92 -2.98 -11.91
CA PRO A 30 8.78 -1.97 -11.30
C PRO A 30 10.10 -1.83 -12.06
N TYR A 31 10.89 -0.82 -11.71
CA TYR A 31 12.24 -0.66 -12.23
C TYR A 31 13.18 -1.73 -11.67
N ASN A 32 14.13 -2.15 -12.48
CA ASN A 32 15.28 -2.96 -12.06
C ASN A 32 16.47 -2.04 -11.71
N ASP A 33 17.55 -2.63 -11.19
CA ASP A 33 18.73 -1.89 -10.74
C ASP A 33 19.35 -1.02 -11.85
N ALA A 34 19.38 -1.49 -13.10
CA ALA A 34 19.95 -0.75 -14.21
C ALA A 34 19.16 0.53 -14.55
N GLU A 35 17.86 0.56 -14.22
CA GLU A 35 16.97 1.68 -14.51
C GLU A 35 16.98 2.74 -13.38
N VAL A 36 17.44 2.40 -12.17
CA VAL A 36 17.44 3.30 -11.00
C VAL A 36 18.15 4.63 -11.26
N PRO A 37 19.38 4.68 -11.80
CA PRO A 37 20.06 5.96 -11.99
C PRO A 37 19.34 6.88 -13.00
N ALA A 38 18.80 6.31 -14.07
CA ALA A 38 18.06 7.08 -15.08
C ALA A 38 16.74 7.62 -14.53
N SER A 39 16.01 6.83 -13.73
CA SER A 39 14.78 7.24 -13.07
C SER A 39 15.02 8.39 -12.07
N ILE A 40 16.09 8.31 -11.27
CA ILE A 40 16.50 9.39 -10.36
C ILE A 40 16.78 10.69 -11.11
N GLU A 41 17.48 10.62 -12.25
CA GLU A 41 17.75 11.83 -13.06
C GLU A 41 16.46 12.41 -13.65
N ARG A 42 15.49 11.57 -14.06
CA ARG A 42 14.17 12.07 -14.50
C ARG A 42 13.45 12.80 -13.37
N LEU A 43 13.43 12.23 -12.15
CA LEU A 43 12.84 12.89 -10.96
C LEU A 43 13.51 14.24 -10.64
N ILE A 44 14.85 14.30 -10.63
CA ILE A 44 15.58 15.54 -10.34
C ILE A 44 15.32 16.61 -11.42
N ASN A 45 15.04 16.20 -12.64
CA ASN A 45 14.74 17.12 -13.73
C ASN A 45 13.26 17.46 -13.85
N ASP A 46 12.36 16.72 -13.18
CA ASP A 46 10.94 17.03 -13.14
C ASP A 46 10.67 18.32 -12.37
N GLN A 47 10.07 19.30 -13.05
CA GLN A 47 9.88 20.64 -12.49
C GLN A 47 8.80 20.67 -11.40
N GLU A 48 7.74 19.85 -11.55
CA GLU A 48 6.68 19.76 -10.56
C GLU A 48 7.18 19.11 -9.26
N PHE A 49 7.97 18.04 -9.41
CA PHE A 49 8.59 17.36 -8.28
C PHE A 49 9.52 18.29 -7.48
N ILE A 50 10.37 19.04 -8.16
CA ILE A 50 11.26 20.02 -7.51
C ILE A 50 10.46 21.14 -6.85
N ASN A 51 9.38 21.62 -7.50
CA ASN A 51 8.51 22.64 -6.93
C ASN A 51 7.83 22.13 -5.66
N ALA A 52 7.33 20.88 -5.66
CA ALA A 52 6.71 20.27 -4.49
C ALA A 52 7.70 20.21 -3.30
N ILE A 53 8.95 19.79 -3.55
CA ILE A 53 9.99 19.75 -2.51
C ILE A 53 10.30 21.16 -1.97
N VAL A 54 10.48 22.14 -2.87
CA VAL A 54 10.79 23.51 -2.46
C VAL A 54 9.64 24.13 -1.65
N ASN A 55 8.42 23.98 -2.11
CA ASN A 55 7.23 24.51 -1.44
C ASN A 55 7.04 23.88 -0.04
N HIS A 56 7.20 22.55 0.06
CA HIS A 56 7.06 21.87 1.34
C HIS A 56 8.20 22.20 2.32
N ARG A 57 9.45 22.29 1.83
CA ARG A 57 10.60 22.52 2.70
C ARG A 57 10.74 23.99 3.13
N PHE A 58 10.22 24.89 2.31
CA PHE A 58 10.35 26.34 2.47
C PHE A 58 8.99 27.05 2.40
N GLU A 59 7.99 26.48 3.06
CA GLU A 59 6.57 26.89 3.03
C GLU A 59 6.37 28.38 3.36
N HIS A 60 7.21 28.96 4.23
CA HIS A 60 7.16 30.36 4.63
C HIS A 60 8.06 31.29 3.81
N SER A 61 8.66 30.81 2.72
CA SER A 61 9.58 31.62 1.91
C SER A 61 8.86 32.45 0.85
N PRO A 62 9.30 33.68 0.59
CA PRO A 62 8.75 34.49 -0.50
C PRO A 62 8.89 33.79 -1.86
N ARG A 63 7.91 33.94 -2.76
CA ARG A 63 7.87 33.27 -4.07
C ARG A 63 9.12 33.52 -4.93
N TRP A 64 9.73 34.69 -4.85
CA TRP A 64 10.96 35.00 -5.60
C TRP A 64 12.15 34.14 -5.16
N LEU A 65 12.22 33.75 -3.87
CA LEU A 65 13.29 32.91 -3.33
C LEU A 65 13.18 31.47 -3.84
N SER A 66 11.98 30.99 -4.14
CA SER A 66 11.75 29.65 -4.71
C SER A 66 12.51 29.44 -6.02
N SER A 67 12.65 30.49 -6.85
CA SER A 67 13.39 30.42 -8.12
C SER A 67 14.89 30.18 -7.91
N LEU A 68 15.46 30.75 -6.86
CA LEU A 68 16.87 30.56 -6.49
C LEU A 68 17.10 29.22 -5.77
N LEU A 69 16.10 28.73 -5.01
CA LEU A 69 16.20 27.47 -4.27
C LEU A 69 16.12 26.23 -5.18
N ARG A 70 15.40 26.31 -6.31
CA ARG A 70 15.24 25.17 -7.24
C ARG A 70 16.58 24.59 -7.73
N PRO A 71 17.51 25.35 -8.29
CA PRO A 71 18.80 24.81 -8.74
C PRO A 71 19.62 24.25 -7.57
N LEU A 72 19.57 24.90 -6.40
CA LEU A 72 20.24 24.42 -5.20
C LEU A 72 19.68 23.05 -4.76
N VAL A 73 18.36 22.90 -4.70
CA VAL A 73 17.69 21.64 -4.37
C VAL A 73 18.07 20.57 -5.37
N LYS A 74 18.09 20.85 -6.68
CA LYS A 74 18.54 19.88 -7.70
C LYS A 74 19.97 19.38 -7.46
N VAL A 75 20.89 20.29 -7.15
CA VAL A 75 22.29 19.94 -6.84
C VAL A 75 22.37 19.08 -5.58
N LEU A 76 21.69 19.48 -4.51
CA LEU A 76 21.66 18.72 -3.25
C LEU A 76 21.08 17.31 -3.44
N LEU A 77 19.99 17.18 -4.21
CA LEU A 77 19.40 15.89 -4.52
C LEU A 77 20.36 15.02 -5.35
N ARG A 78 21.03 15.58 -6.38
CA ARG A 78 22.03 14.85 -7.14
C ARG A 78 23.16 14.33 -6.25
N LEU A 79 23.70 15.17 -5.36
CA LEU A 79 24.75 14.77 -4.44
C LEU A 79 24.28 13.67 -3.48
N LYS A 80 23.08 13.84 -2.91
CA LYS A 80 22.50 12.88 -1.97
C LYS A 80 22.16 11.55 -2.66
N TRP A 81 21.56 11.58 -3.86
CA TRP A 81 21.00 10.42 -4.53
C TRP A 81 21.97 9.71 -5.50
N ARG A 82 23.13 10.30 -5.80
CA ARG A 82 24.16 9.66 -6.64
C ARG A 82 24.61 8.28 -6.15
N LYS A 83 24.43 8.00 -4.85
CA LYS A 83 24.73 6.73 -4.21
C LYS A 83 23.72 5.63 -4.51
N PHE A 84 22.50 5.99 -4.93
CA PHE A 84 21.44 5.03 -5.23
C PHE A 84 21.65 4.42 -6.60
N LYS A 85 22.12 3.17 -6.64
CA LYS A 85 22.41 2.41 -7.86
C LYS A 85 21.52 1.19 -8.01
N THR A 86 20.84 0.79 -6.95
CA THR A 86 20.02 -0.42 -6.90
C THR A 86 18.70 -0.13 -6.21
N VAL A 87 17.70 -0.95 -6.48
CA VAL A 87 16.40 -0.92 -5.79
C VAL A 87 16.58 -1.14 -4.29
N ALA A 88 17.53 -1.98 -3.88
CA ALA A 88 17.82 -2.20 -2.46
C ALA A 88 18.29 -0.91 -1.76
N HIS A 89 19.10 -0.07 -2.41
CA HIS A 89 19.47 1.24 -1.84
C HIS A 89 18.25 2.14 -1.62
N ILE A 90 17.29 2.13 -2.56
CA ILE A 90 16.04 2.89 -2.41
C ILE A 90 15.22 2.33 -1.24
N GLN A 91 15.06 1.00 -1.14
CA GLN A 91 14.28 0.38 -0.06
C GLN A 91 14.88 0.68 1.33
N ASN A 92 16.19 0.67 1.46
CA ASN A 92 16.86 1.05 2.71
C ASN A 92 16.58 2.53 3.10
N GLU A 93 16.66 3.46 2.14
CA GLU A 93 16.35 4.88 2.41
C GLU A 93 14.87 5.07 2.76
N VAL A 94 13.96 4.36 2.08
CA VAL A 94 12.53 4.35 2.41
C VAL A 94 12.31 3.79 3.82
N GLY A 95 13.00 2.74 4.22
CA GLY A 95 12.94 2.19 5.58
C GLY A 95 13.34 3.21 6.65
N VAL A 96 14.44 3.95 6.44
CA VAL A 96 14.88 5.04 7.34
C VAL A 96 13.85 6.16 7.39
N PHE A 97 13.32 6.56 6.24
CA PHE A 97 12.25 7.57 6.15
C PHE A 97 11.00 7.13 6.92
N MET A 98 10.54 5.88 6.71
CA MET A 98 9.36 5.34 7.38
C MET A 98 9.53 5.28 8.89
N GLN A 99 10.69 4.90 9.39
CA GLN A 99 10.97 4.93 10.83
C GLN A 99 10.82 6.33 11.41
N SER A 100 11.43 7.33 10.77
CA SER A 100 11.33 8.73 11.21
C SER A 100 9.90 9.28 11.09
N LEU A 101 9.18 8.89 10.04
CA LEU A 101 7.79 9.27 9.82
C LEU A 101 6.88 8.75 10.94
N LEU A 102 6.96 7.44 11.21
CA LEU A 102 6.15 6.80 12.25
C LEU A 102 6.42 7.33 13.65
N GLN A 103 7.67 7.69 13.96
CA GLN A 103 8.02 8.34 15.23
C GLN A 103 7.32 9.70 15.41
N ARG A 104 7.04 10.42 14.33
CA ARG A 104 6.39 11.75 14.37
C ARG A 104 4.88 11.69 14.25
N THR A 105 4.34 10.68 13.57
CA THR A 105 2.92 10.61 13.19
C THR A 105 2.16 9.47 13.86
N SER A 106 2.83 8.69 14.72
CA SER A 106 2.19 7.60 15.46
C SER A 106 2.77 7.43 16.86
N GLN A 107 2.05 6.71 17.71
CA GLN A 107 2.50 6.26 19.03
C GLN A 107 3.22 4.90 18.95
N GLY A 108 3.59 4.47 17.76
CA GLY A 108 4.27 3.24 17.48
C GLY A 108 3.48 2.29 16.57
N ILE A 109 4.20 1.28 16.08
CA ILE A 109 3.66 0.21 15.25
C ILE A 109 3.85 -1.13 15.95
N THR A 110 2.78 -1.91 16.04
CA THR A 110 2.80 -3.30 16.48
C THR A 110 2.73 -4.21 15.26
N VAL A 111 3.64 -5.20 15.18
CA VAL A 111 3.68 -6.19 14.11
C VAL A 111 3.57 -7.58 14.72
N LYS A 112 2.67 -8.42 14.19
CA LYS A 112 2.46 -9.81 14.64
C LYS A 112 2.45 -10.75 13.44
N GLY A 113 2.83 -12.02 13.64
CA GLY A 113 2.68 -13.12 12.69
C GLY A 113 3.76 -13.22 11.62
N LEU A 114 4.75 -12.30 11.57
CA LEU A 114 5.89 -12.42 10.65
C LEU A 114 6.81 -13.60 10.97
N ASP A 115 6.89 -13.97 12.24
CA ASP A 115 7.64 -15.12 12.74
C ASP A 115 7.18 -16.47 12.17
N LYS A 116 5.95 -16.50 11.61
CA LYS A 116 5.38 -17.69 10.96
C LYS A 116 5.78 -17.82 9.48
N LEU A 117 6.40 -16.80 8.90
CA LEU A 117 6.78 -16.78 7.49
C LEU A 117 8.22 -17.26 7.28
N GLU A 118 8.41 -18.09 6.27
CA GLU A 118 9.72 -18.56 5.87
C GLU A 118 10.49 -17.44 5.13
N PRO A 119 11.72 -17.07 5.56
CA PRO A 119 12.43 -15.92 5.00
C PRO A 119 12.73 -15.99 3.49
N ASN A 120 12.87 -17.21 2.95
CA ASN A 120 13.24 -17.43 1.55
C ASN A 120 12.07 -17.92 0.69
N LYS A 121 10.84 -17.54 1.05
CA LYS A 121 9.64 -17.92 0.32
C LYS A 121 8.86 -16.70 -0.09
N ALA A 122 8.37 -16.70 -1.32
CA ALA A 122 7.52 -15.64 -1.83
C ALA A 122 6.06 -15.83 -1.41
N TYR A 123 5.40 -14.71 -1.09
CA TYR A 123 4.02 -14.66 -0.64
C TYR A 123 3.22 -13.61 -1.41
N ILE A 124 1.92 -13.83 -1.53
CA ILE A 124 0.97 -12.75 -1.84
C ILE A 124 0.38 -12.25 -0.53
N PHE A 125 0.72 -11.04 -0.13
CA PHE A 125 0.11 -10.34 0.99
C PHE A 125 -1.16 -9.64 0.51
N ILE A 126 -2.34 -10.12 0.94
CA ILE A 126 -3.64 -9.48 0.67
C ILE A 126 -4.08 -8.78 1.94
N SER A 127 -4.21 -7.45 1.92
CA SER A 127 -4.64 -6.70 3.10
C SER A 127 -5.96 -5.98 2.89
N ASN A 128 -6.65 -5.67 3.99
CA ASN A 128 -7.62 -4.59 3.99
C ASN A 128 -6.93 -3.29 3.52
N HIS A 129 -7.72 -2.35 3.01
CA HIS A 129 -7.17 -1.13 2.40
C HIS A 129 -7.80 0.11 3.00
N ARG A 130 -7.07 0.77 3.88
CA ARG A 130 -7.50 1.98 4.60
C ARG A 130 -6.83 3.25 4.09
N ASP A 131 -5.56 3.13 3.66
CA ASP A 131 -4.75 4.27 3.19
C ASP A 131 -4.03 3.93 1.88
N ILE A 132 -4.00 4.89 0.94
CA ILE A 132 -3.45 4.66 -0.41
C ILE A 132 -1.96 4.30 -0.35
N ALA A 133 -1.18 5.06 0.42
CA ALA A 133 0.27 4.93 0.46
C ALA A 133 0.76 4.21 1.72
N MET A 134 0.10 4.44 2.87
CA MET A 134 0.60 3.94 4.14
C MET A 134 0.39 2.44 4.31
N ASP A 135 -0.69 1.84 3.78
CA ASP A 135 -0.92 0.40 3.93
C ASP A 135 0.23 -0.43 3.33
N PRO A 136 0.58 -0.30 2.03
CA PRO A 136 1.73 -1.03 1.49
C PRO A 136 3.05 -0.62 2.12
N ALA A 137 3.22 0.66 2.50
CA ALA A 137 4.42 1.14 3.15
C ALA A 137 4.62 0.51 4.53
N LEU A 138 3.56 0.32 5.32
CA LEU A 138 3.60 -0.32 6.63
C LEU A 138 3.91 -1.82 6.52
N VAL A 139 3.32 -2.52 5.54
CA VAL A 139 3.64 -3.93 5.28
C VAL A 139 5.11 -4.08 4.90
N ASN A 140 5.61 -3.29 3.95
CA ASN A 140 7.00 -3.33 3.54
C ASN A 140 7.97 -2.89 4.64
N PHE A 141 7.59 -1.92 5.47
CA PHE A 141 8.37 -1.53 6.63
C PHE A 141 8.47 -2.66 7.66
N ALA A 142 7.37 -3.38 7.91
CA ALA A 142 7.36 -4.54 8.80
C ALA A 142 8.27 -5.67 8.27
N LEU A 143 8.16 -6.00 6.99
CA LEU A 143 9.02 -6.99 6.30
C LEU A 143 10.49 -6.60 6.40
N HIS A 144 10.83 -5.38 6.01
CA HIS A 144 12.21 -4.86 6.04
C HIS A 144 12.83 -4.90 7.44
N ARG A 145 12.07 -4.49 8.47
CA ARG A 145 12.56 -4.54 9.86
C ARG A 145 12.80 -5.96 10.39
N ALA A 146 12.04 -6.92 9.89
CA ALA A 146 12.19 -8.32 10.24
C ALA A 146 13.29 -9.04 9.41
N GLY A 147 13.94 -8.34 8.46
CA GLY A 147 14.98 -8.90 7.61
C GLY A 147 14.46 -9.68 6.41
N HIS A 148 13.17 -9.57 6.10
CA HIS A 148 12.61 -10.10 4.86
C HIS A 148 12.79 -9.12 3.69
N ASP A 149 12.80 -9.64 2.47
CA ASP A 149 12.69 -8.82 1.28
C ASP A 149 11.34 -8.11 1.23
N THR A 150 11.38 -6.84 0.82
CA THR A 150 10.14 -6.06 0.63
C THR A 150 9.34 -6.58 -0.56
N ALA A 151 8.02 -6.58 -0.43
CA ALA A 151 7.09 -7.00 -1.47
C ALA A 151 6.99 -5.96 -2.62
N LEU A 152 6.70 -6.44 -3.83
CA LEU A 152 6.23 -5.58 -4.92
C LEU A 152 4.83 -5.06 -4.60
N ILE A 153 4.54 -3.80 -4.93
CA ILE A 153 3.30 -3.12 -4.55
C ILE A 153 2.39 -2.95 -5.76
N ALA A 154 1.18 -3.51 -5.71
CA ALA A 154 0.15 -3.28 -6.73
C ALA A 154 -0.45 -1.89 -6.60
N PHE A 155 -0.48 -1.11 -7.68
CA PHE A 155 -1.17 0.17 -7.71
C PHE A 155 -1.91 0.39 -9.04
N GLY A 156 -3.03 1.10 -8.99
CA GLY A 156 -3.83 1.40 -10.18
C GLY A 156 -3.19 2.48 -11.06
N ASP A 157 -3.38 2.35 -12.37
CA ASP A 157 -2.92 3.32 -13.37
C ASP A 157 -3.51 4.73 -13.19
N ASN A 158 -4.61 4.86 -12.45
CA ASN A 158 -5.20 6.15 -12.07
C ASN A 158 -4.27 7.03 -11.22
N LEU A 159 -3.27 6.45 -10.55
CA LEU A 159 -2.27 7.18 -9.76
C LEU A 159 -1.10 7.69 -10.61
N LEU A 160 -0.99 7.27 -11.86
CA LEU A 160 0.10 7.62 -12.78
C LEU A 160 -0.14 8.90 -13.59
N LYS A 161 -0.98 9.81 -13.09
CA LYS A 161 -1.30 11.07 -13.78
C LYS A 161 -0.10 12.00 -13.98
N LYS A 162 0.90 11.88 -13.12
CA LYS A 162 2.13 12.70 -13.15
C LYS A 162 3.35 11.82 -13.39
N PRO A 163 4.29 12.24 -14.28
CA PRO A 163 5.51 11.48 -14.53
C PRO A 163 6.30 11.19 -13.24
N SER A 164 6.47 12.17 -12.37
CA SER A 164 7.17 12.00 -11.08
C SER A 164 6.51 10.97 -10.16
N ALA A 165 5.18 10.87 -10.15
CA ALA A 165 4.48 9.85 -9.39
C ALA A 165 4.78 8.45 -9.93
N THR A 166 4.82 8.28 -11.25
CA THR A 166 5.20 7.02 -11.92
C THR A 166 6.63 6.61 -11.54
N GLU A 167 7.58 7.55 -11.62
CA GLU A 167 8.97 7.29 -11.24
C GLU A 167 9.10 6.84 -9.79
N LEU A 168 8.47 7.57 -8.86
CA LEU A 168 8.51 7.25 -7.43
C LEU A 168 7.88 5.88 -7.12
N MET A 169 6.75 5.56 -7.75
CA MET A 169 6.07 4.28 -7.52
C MET A 169 6.88 3.12 -8.07
N LYS A 170 7.38 3.21 -9.31
CA LYS A 170 8.20 2.15 -9.91
C LYS A 170 9.54 1.96 -9.20
N LEU A 171 10.19 3.04 -8.72
CA LEU A 171 11.40 2.97 -7.88
C LEU A 171 11.13 2.29 -6.53
N ASN A 172 9.93 2.44 -5.99
CA ASN A 172 9.54 1.80 -4.74
C ASN A 172 8.88 0.42 -4.94
N LYS A 173 9.36 -0.35 -5.92
CA LYS A 173 8.86 -1.68 -6.24
C LYS A 173 7.38 -1.73 -6.65
N GLY A 174 6.82 -0.62 -7.14
CA GLY A 174 5.44 -0.58 -7.59
C GLY A 174 5.24 -1.19 -8.97
N PHE A 175 4.20 -2.00 -9.15
CA PHE A 175 3.75 -2.49 -10.44
C PHE A 175 2.33 -2.04 -10.75
N VAL A 176 2.05 -1.87 -12.06
CA VAL A 176 0.83 -1.22 -12.53
C VAL A 176 -0.29 -2.22 -12.75
N VAL A 177 -1.45 -1.93 -12.14
CA VAL A 177 -2.71 -2.59 -12.43
C VAL A 177 -3.49 -1.71 -13.41
N ASN A 178 -3.59 -2.14 -14.66
CA ASN A 178 -4.30 -1.39 -15.70
C ASN A 178 -5.81 -1.52 -15.52
N ARG A 179 -6.46 -0.44 -15.07
CA ARG A 179 -7.91 -0.32 -14.82
C ARG A 179 -8.61 0.50 -15.90
N SER A 180 -7.87 1.27 -16.69
CA SER A 180 -8.41 2.17 -17.72
C SER A 180 -8.88 1.45 -18.98
N ALA A 181 -8.52 0.18 -19.16
CA ALA A 181 -8.93 -0.64 -20.29
C ALA A 181 -10.43 -0.94 -20.24
N LYS A 182 -11.23 -0.23 -21.07
CA LYS A 182 -12.70 -0.37 -21.09
C LYS A 182 -13.19 -1.45 -22.09
N ALA A 183 -12.45 -1.68 -23.18
CA ALA A 183 -12.83 -2.68 -24.17
C ALA A 183 -12.60 -4.11 -23.62
N PRO A 184 -13.59 -5.04 -23.70
CA PRO A 184 -13.49 -6.36 -23.09
C PRO A 184 -12.23 -7.14 -23.49
N ARG A 185 -11.83 -7.08 -24.76
CA ARG A 185 -10.60 -7.76 -25.24
C ARG A 185 -9.32 -7.13 -24.64
N GLN A 186 -9.27 -5.81 -24.50
CA GLN A 186 -8.12 -5.11 -23.90
C GLN A 186 -8.04 -5.40 -22.41
N LEU A 187 -9.18 -5.38 -21.71
CA LEU A 187 -9.26 -5.74 -20.30
C LEU A 187 -8.79 -7.18 -20.08
N LEU A 188 -9.29 -8.13 -20.86
CA LEU A 188 -8.87 -9.54 -20.77
C LEU A 188 -7.36 -9.69 -20.99
N LYS A 189 -6.78 -9.00 -22.00
CA LYS A 189 -5.34 -9.00 -22.25
C LYS A 189 -4.56 -8.45 -21.08
N ALA A 190 -4.97 -7.31 -20.53
CA ALA A 190 -4.31 -6.64 -19.40
C ALA A 190 -4.35 -7.51 -18.12
N LEU A 191 -5.51 -8.10 -17.81
CA LEU A 191 -5.65 -9.00 -16.66
C LEU A 191 -4.85 -10.30 -16.83
N THR A 192 -4.77 -10.84 -18.04
CA THR A 192 -3.95 -12.02 -18.34
C THR A 192 -2.46 -11.71 -18.18
N GLN A 193 -2.00 -10.56 -18.71
CA GLN A 193 -0.62 -10.11 -18.54
C GLN A 193 -0.28 -9.92 -17.05
N LEU A 194 -1.17 -9.28 -16.29
CA LEU A 194 -1.00 -9.07 -14.86
C LEU A 194 -0.95 -10.39 -14.08
N SER A 195 -1.85 -11.33 -14.37
CA SER A 195 -1.87 -12.65 -13.73
C SER A 195 -0.58 -13.44 -13.99
N ASN A 196 -0.07 -13.42 -15.23
CA ASN A 196 1.20 -14.04 -15.57
C ASN A 196 2.39 -13.34 -14.90
N PHE A 197 2.40 -12.00 -14.86
CA PHE A 197 3.41 -11.23 -14.15
C PHE A 197 3.49 -11.63 -12.67
N ILE A 198 2.33 -11.72 -11.99
CA ILE A 198 2.24 -12.12 -10.58
C ILE A 198 2.81 -13.53 -10.39
N LYS A 199 2.42 -14.49 -11.22
CA LYS A 199 2.93 -15.87 -11.19
C LYS A 199 4.45 -15.90 -11.36
N ASP A 200 4.98 -15.22 -12.37
CA ASP A 200 6.41 -15.23 -12.68
C ASP A 200 7.23 -14.50 -11.59
N THR A 201 6.66 -13.46 -10.98
CA THR A 201 7.23 -12.76 -9.82
C THR A 201 7.37 -13.70 -8.62
N LEU A 202 6.34 -14.45 -8.27
CA LEU A 202 6.39 -15.44 -7.19
C LEU A 202 7.39 -16.57 -7.48
N ASN A 203 7.43 -17.06 -8.72
CA ASN A 203 8.40 -18.06 -9.17
C ASN A 203 9.86 -17.56 -9.09
N SER A 204 10.06 -16.24 -9.18
CA SER A 204 11.35 -15.57 -8.97
C SER A 204 11.63 -15.26 -7.50
N ASN A 205 10.89 -15.87 -6.59
CA ASN A 205 10.99 -15.69 -5.14
C ASN A 205 10.80 -14.24 -4.66
N GLN A 206 9.95 -13.48 -5.34
CA GLN A 206 9.58 -12.12 -4.98
C GLN A 206 8.14 -12.05 -4.47
N SER A 207 7.95 -11.53 -3.26
CA SER A 207 6.61 -11.34 -2.67
C SER A 207 5.88 -10.15 -3.30
N ILE A 208 4.54 -10.19 -3.21
CA ILE A 208 3.65 -9.14 -3.72
C ILE A 208 2.71 -8.69 -2.60
N TRP A 209 2.46 -7.40 -2.52
CA TRP A 209 1.35 -6.83 -1.77
C TRP A 209 0.26 -6.34 -2.72
N ILE A 210 -0.97 -6.66 -2.39
CA ILE A 210 -2.17 -6.17 -3.09
C ILE A 210 -3.29 -5.92 -2.09
N ALA A 211 -4.09 -4.87 -2.33
CA ALA A 211 -5.30 -4.62 -1.56
C ALA A 211 -6.37 -5.69 -1.85
N GLN A 212 -7.18 -6.04 -0.85
CA GLN A 212 -8.25 -7.03 -0.97
C GLN A 212 -9.38 -6.65 -1.93
N ARG A 213 -9.46 -5.40 -2.33
CA ARG A 213 -10.43 -4.86 -3.29
C ARG A 213 -9.92 -3.59 -3.95
N GLU A 214 -10.57 -3.20 -5.03
CA GLU A 214 -10.33 -1.89 -5.63
C GLU A 214 -10.88 -0.77 -4.72
N GLY A 215 -10.04 0.25 -4.51
CA GLY A 215 -10.35 1.39 -3.66
C GLY A 215 -10.29 1.09 -2.16
N ARG A 216 -10.19 2.16 -1.38
CA ARG A 216 -10.11 2.07 0.08
C ARG A 216 -11.45 1.70 0.70
N ALA A 217 -11.44 0.86 1.74
CA ALA A 217 -12.60 0.69 2.61
C ALA A 217 -12.84 1.99 3.39
N LYS A 218 -14.08 2.51 3.30
CA LYS A 218 -14.48 3.78 3.91
C LYS A 218 -15.47 3.57 5.06
N ASP A 219 -16.10 2.40 5.06
CA ASP A 219 -17.15 1.98 6.00
C ASP A 219 -16.67 1.03 7.09
N GLY A 220 -15.42 0.59 7.03
CA GLY A 220 -14.87 -0.37 8.00
C GLY A 220 -15.27 -1.83 7.81
N MET A 221 -15.97 -2.18 6.72
CA MET A 221 -16.40 -3.56 6.46
C MET A 221 -15.26 -4.49 6.05
N ASP A 222 -14.24 -3.96 5.37
CA ASP A 222 -13.02 -4.68 4.98
C ASP A 222 -13.30 -6.03 4.26
N LEU A 223 -14.05 -5.98 3.16
CA LEU A 223 -14.45 -7.16 2.40
C LEU A 223 -13.57 -7.38 1.15
N THR A 224 -13.17 -8.62 0.93
CA THR A 224 -12.39 -9.04 -0.24
C THR A 224 -13.30 -9.16 -1.48
N ASP A 225 -12.86 -8.54 -2.58
CA ASP A 225 -13.54 -8.70 -3.87
C ASP A 225 -13.08 -10.01 -4.54
N PRO A 226 -13.98 -10.97 -4.79
CA PRO A 226 -13.64 -12.21 -5.51
C PRO A 226 -13.03 -11.98 -6.90
N ALA A 227 -13.21 -10.81 -7.51
CA ALA A 227 -12.64 -10.46 -8.80
C ALA A 227 -11.10 -10.47 -8.78
N ILE A 228 -10.46 -10.11 -7.66
CA ILE A 228 -9.00 -10.19 -7.49
C ILE A 228 -8.53 -11.65 -7.56
N LEU A 229 -9.25 -12.56 -6.91
CA LEU A 229 -8.91 -13.97 -6.90
C LEU A 229 -9.14 -14.61 -8.28
N LYS A 230 -10.22 -14.20 -8.98
CA LYS A 230 -10.47 -14.58 -10.38
C LYS A 230 -9.34 -14.11 -11.30
N MET A 231 -8.82 -12.91 -11.08
CA MET A 231 -7.68 -12.38 -11.83
C MET A 231 -6.42 -13.21 -11.57
N PHE A 232 -6.09 -13.56 -10.33
CA PHE A 232 -4.95 -14.45 -10.05
C PHE A 232 -5.08 -15.79 -10.78
N TYR A 233 -6.27 -16.39 -10.76
CA TYR A 233 -6.52 -17.69 -11.34
C TYR A 233 -6.40 -17.75 -12.87
N MET A 234 -6.35 -16.61 -13.58
CA MET A 234 -6.23 -16.61 -15.04
C MET A 234 -4.97 -17.37 -15.51
N ALA A 235 -3.84 -17.21 -14.82
CA ALA A 235 -2.62 -17.95 -15.13
C ALA A 235 -2.74 -19.46 -14.80
N GLY A 236 -3.40 -19.81 -13.69
CA GLY A 236 -3.69 -21.21 -13.33
C GLY A 236 -4.61 -21.90 -14.34
N LYS A 237 -5.63 -21.18 -14.82
CA LYS A 237 -6.54 -21.67 -15.87
C LYS A 237 -5.80 -21.96 -17.17
N GLN A 238 -4.83 -21.14 -17.57
CA GLN A 238 -3.99 -21.41 -18.74
C GLN A 238 -3.16 -22.69 -18.58
N GLN A 239 -2.76 -23.00 -17.33
CA GLN A 239 -2.04 -24.23 -16.98
C GLN A 239 -2.97 -25.44 -16.77
N LYS A 240 -4.30 -25.28 -16.93
CA LYS A 240 -5.33 -26.30 -16.68
C LYS A 240 -5.34 -26.84 -15.24
N LEU A 241 -4.89 -26.07 -14.27
CA LEU A 241 -4.94 -26.41 -12.85
C LEU A 241 -6.34 -26.12 -12.29
N ALA A 242 -6.77 -26.89 -11.28
CA ALA A 242 -7.97 -26.56 -10.53
C ALA A 242 -7.80 -25.26 -9.73
N PHE A 243 -8.89 -24.54 -9.45
CA PHE A 243 -8.83 -23.25 -8.75
C PHE A 243 -8.11 -23.37 -7.41
N GLY A 244 -8.55 -24.29 -6.54
CA GLY A 244 -7.97 -24.44 -5.20
C GLY A 244 -6.50 -24.87 -5.23
N GLU A 245 -6.13 -25.79 -6.12
CA GLU A 245 -4.75 -26.22 -6.32
C GLU A 245 -3.84 -25.03 -6.68
N TYR A 246 -4.27 -24.21 -7.66
CA TYR A 246 -3.51 -23.06 -8.08
C TYR A 246 -3.42 -22.00 -6.98
N MET A 247 -4.53 -21.69 -6.30
CA MET A 247 -4.55 -20.67 -5.25
C MET A 247 -3.64 -21.05 -4.07
N LYS A 248 -3.56 -22.33 -3.70
CA LYS A 248 -2.60 -22.80 -2.69
C LYS A 248 -1.15 -22.56 -3.08
N SER A 249 -0.81 -22.72 -4.36
CA SER A 249 0.56 -22.51 -4.85
C SER A 249 1.03 -21.06 -4.76
N LEU A 250 0.12 -20.09 -4.60
CA LEU A 250 0.43 -18.65 -4.51
C LEU A 250 0.88 -18.20 -3.11
N ASN A 251 0.82 -19.07 -2.10
CA ASN A 251 1.17 -18.75 -0.71
C ASN A 251 0.50 -17.45 -0.22
N ILE A 252 -0.83 -17.38 -0.30
CA ILE A 252 -1.58 -16.18 0.09
C ILE A 252 -1.55 -16.03 1.60
N VAL A 253 -1.20 -14.81 2.07
CA VAL A 253 -1.21 -14.40 3.48
C VAL A 253 -2.15 -13.20 3.63
N PRO A 254 -3.30 -13.35 4.31
CA PRO A 254 -4.14 -12.21 4.68
C PRO A 254 -3.43 -11.33 5.70
N VAL A 255 -3.47 -10.01 5.51
CA VAL A 255 -2.84 -9.04 6.43
C VAL A 255 -3.88 -8.04 6.91
N ALA A 256 -4.00 -7.91 8.23
CA ALA A 256 -4.87 -6.91 8.84
C ALA A 256 -4.07 -5.67 9.23
N ILE A 257 -4.46 -4.51 8.70
CA ILE A 257 -3.87 -3.21 9.02
C ILE A 257 -4.90 -2.41 9.80
N SER A 258 -4.51 -1.95 10.98
CA SER A 258 -5.40 -1.22 11.89
C SER A 258 -4.79 0.10 12.29
N TYR A 259 -5.57 1.16 12.18
CA TYR A 259 -5.22 2.51 12.65
C TYR A 259 -6.16 2.88 13.80
N GLU A 260 -5.61 3.27 14.95
CA GLU A 260 -6.43 3.82 16.03
C GLU A 260 -7.06 5.15 15.64
N ASN A 261 -6.36 5.93 14.81
CA ASN A 261 -6.85 7.15 14.21
C ASN A 261 -6.57 7.11 12.71
N ASP A 262 -7.63 7.00 11.91
CA ASP A 262 -7.52 7.08 10.46
C ASP A 262 -7.42 8.56 10.04
N PRO A 263 -6.29 9.01 9.44
CA PRO A 263 -6.13 10.41 9.07
C PRO A 263 -7.09 10.89 7.97
N CYS A 264 -7.68 9.97 7.21
CA CYS A 264 -8.57 10.27 6.09
C CYS A 264 -10.07 10.03 6.38
N ASP A 265 -10.44 9.76 7.63
CA ASP A 265 -11.79 9.32 8.00
C ASP A 265 -12.88 10.35 7.69
N ILE A 266 -12.63 11.64 7.93
CA ILE A 266 -13.56 12.73 7.61
C ILE A 266 -13.84 12.79 6.11
N ALA A 267 -12.80 12.73 5.28
CA ALA A 267 -12.95 12.72 3.83
C ALA A 267 -13.72 11.48 3.35
N LYS A 268 -13.46 10.31 3.96
CA LYS A 268 -14.17 9.06 3.66
C LYS A 268 -15.65 9.12 4.02
N ALA A 269 -15.98 9.67 5.20
CA ALA A 269 -17.37 9.84 5.65
C ALA A 269 -18.15 10.80 4.73
N ASN A 270 -17.53 11.92 4.35
CA ASN A 270 -18.11 12.86 3.39
C ASN A 270 -18.35 12.22 2.01
N GLU A 271 -17.39 11.43 1.51
CA GLU A 271 -17.56 10.75 0.21
C GLU A 271 -18.73 9.77 0.25
N LEU A 272 -18.87 8.96 1.31
CA LEU A 272 -19.98 8.03 1.47
C LEU A 272 -21.33 8.76 1.56
N TYR A 273 -21.41 9.80 2.38
CA TYR A 273 -22.59 10.63 2.51
C TYR A 273 -23.03 11.21 1.16
N GLN A 274 -22.09 11.81 0.42
CA GLN A 274 -22.42 12.40 -0.88
C GLN A 274 -22.88 11.36 -1.91
N ARG A 275 -22.24 10.19 -1.95
CA ARG A 275 -22.63 9.09 -2.85
C ARG A 275 -24.05 8.62 -2.60
N GLU A 276 -24.44 8.48 -1.33
CA GLU A 276 -25.75 7.94 -0.97
C GLU A 276 -26.85 8.98 -1.11
N HIS A 277 -26.62 10.23 -0.69
CA HIS A 277 -27.67 11.27 -0.65
C HIS A 277 -27.73 12.15 -1.88
N LEU A 278 -26.62 12.35 -2.59
CA LEU A 278 -26.55 13.15 -3.80
C LEU A 278 -26.50 12.32 -5.08
N GLY A 279 -26.50 10.99 -4.95
CA GLY A 279 -26.46 10.04 -6.07
C GLY A 279 -25.13 9.97 -6.83
N SER A 280 -24.20 10.87 -6.55
CA SER A 280 -22.87 10.89 -7.15
C SER A 280 -21.85 11.59 -6.25
N TYR A 281 -20.60 11.20 -6.37
CA TYR A 281 -19.46 11.90 -5.80
C TYR A 281 -18.49 12.28 -6.91
N ASN A 282 -18.32 13.56 -7.13
CA ASN A 282 -17.38 14.09 -8.12
C ASN A 282 -16.02 14.28 -7.48
N LYS A 283 -15.16 13.27 -7.63
CA LYS A 283 -13.80 13.30 -7.15
C LYS A 283 -13.01 14.42 -7.82
N THR A 284 -12.38 15.28 -7.02
CA THR A 284 -11.50 16.31 -7.56
C THR A 284 -10.23 15.70 -8.17
N GLU A 285 -9.58 16.42 -9.08
CA GLU A 285 -8.39 15.91 -9.79
C GLU A 285 -7.25 15.52 -8.85
N PHE A 286 -7.08 16.24 -7.73
CA PHE A 286 -5.97 16.07 -6.80
C PHE A 286 -6.34 15.34 -5.50
N GLU A 287 -7.56 14.90 -5.33
CA GLU A 287 -8.05 14.28 -4.10
C GLU A 287 -7.25 13.03 -3.66
N ASP A 288 -6.78 12.22 -4.63
CA ASP A 288 -5.92 11.08 -4.29
C ASP A 288 -4.57 11.54 -3.73
N ILE A 289 -4.03 12.63 -4.28
CA ILE A 289 -2.77 13.23 -3.80
C ILE A 289 -2.96 13.82 -2.40
N ASP A 290 -4.04 14.55 -2.18
CA ASP A 290 -4.38 15.11 -0.87
C ASP A 290 -4.57 14.01 0.18
N SER A 291 -5.25 12.93 -0.19
CA SER A 291 -5.41 11.75 0.67
C SER A 291 -4.08 11.06 0.97
N ILE A 292 -3.17 10.94 0.00
CA ILE A 292 -1.81 10.40 0.21
C ILE A 292 -1.05 11.29 1.20
N ILE A 293 -1.06 12.59 0.98
CA ILE A 293 -0.39 13.56 1.87
C ILE A 293 -0.96 13.45 3.28
N GLN A 294 -2.30 13.50 3.43
CA GLN A 294 -2.97 13.40 4.72
C GLN A 294 -2.66 12.07 5.42
N GLY A 295 -2.65 10.96 4.67
CA GLY A 295 -2.25 9.66 5.20
C GLY A 295 -0.81 9.64 5.71
N ILE A 296 0.12 10.29 5.00
CA ILE A 296 1.53 10.35 5.38
C ILE A 296 1.73 11.22 6.62
N ILE A 297 1.24 12.48 6.62
CA ILE A 297 1.56 13.47 7.67
C ILE A 297 0.60 13.40 8.86
N GLY A 298 -0.62 12.88 8.68
CA GLY A 298 -1.66 12.87 9.71
C GLY A 298 -1.30 11.96 10.89
N ASN A 299 -1.77 12.35 12.08
CA ASN A 299 -1.58 11.56 13.30
C ASN A 299 -2.39 10.26 13.21
N LYS A 300 -1.73 9.12 13.44
CA LYS A 300 -2.33 7.78 13.36
C LYS A 300 -2.60 7.16 14.73
N CYS A 301 -2.10 7.79 15.80
CA CYS A 301 -2.05 7.18 17.14
C CYS A 301 -1.36 5.80 17.08
N ARG A 302 -1.95 4.76 17.61
CA ARG A 302 -1.39 3.39 17.51
C ARG A 302 -1.72 2.78 16.14
N VAL A 303 -0.76 2.01 15.59
CA VAL A 303 -0.90 1.30 14.32
C VAL A 303 -0.56 -0.17 14.54
N SER A 304 -1.27 -1.08 13.88
CA SER A 304 -0.96 -2.51 13.90
C SER A 304 -0.95 -3.09 12.50
N VAL A 305 0.01 -3.99 12.24
CA VAL A 305 0.09 -4.81 11.02
C VAL A 305 0.21 -6.27 11.46
N ASN A 306 -0.86 -7.03 11.25
CA ASN A 306 -0.95 -8.41 11.69
C ASN A 306 -1.02 -9.33 10.48
N PHE A 307 0.02 -10.16 10.30
CA PHE A 307 0.09 -11.18 9.26
C PHE A 307 -0.69 -12.41 9.74
N GLY A 308 -1.65 -12.82 8.93
CA GLY A 308 -2.42 -14.04 9.15
C GLY A 308 -1.63 -15.30 8.81
N GLU A 309 -2.34 -16.42 8.77
CA GLU A 309 -1.75 -17.69 8.39
C GLU A 309 -1.76 -17.86 6.87
N VAL A 310 -0.71 -18.52 6.35
CA VAL A 310 -0.66 -18.89 4.93
C VAL A 310 -1.88 -19.77 4.62
N ILE A 311 -2.59 -19.45 3.54
CA ILE A 311 -3.76 -20.22 3.13
C ILE A 311 -3.28 -21.54 2.50
N THR A 312 -3.53 -22.65 3.18
CA THR A 312 -3.16 -24.01 2.75
C THR A 312 -4.36 -24.87 2.43
N GLN A 313 -5.58 -24.42 2.83
CA GLN A 313 -6.81 -25.14 2.56
C GLN A 313 -7.17 -25.07 1.06
N ASP A 314 -7.98 -26.04 0.64
CA ASP A 314 -8.54 -26.09 -0.70
C ASP A 314 -9.90 -25.36 -0.74
N PHE A 315 -10.09 -24.50 -1.73
CA PHE A 315 -11.34 -23.78 -1.94
C PHE A 315 -11.81 -24.01 -3.37
N GLU A 316 -13.07 -24.36 -3.52
CA GLU A 316 -13.64 -24.61 -4.85
C GLU A 316 -13.95 -23.33 -5.63
N THR A 317 -14.24 -22.23 -4.93
CA THR A 317 -14.68 -20.97 -5.55
C THR A 317 -13.93 -19.76 -5.02
N PRO A 318 -13.78 -18.70 -5.84
CA PRO A 318 -13.24 -17.42 -5.42
C PRO A 318 -14.00 -16.78 -4.25
N GLU A 319 -15.33 -16.96 -4.22
CA GLU A 319 -16.21 -16.43 -3.19
C GLU A 319 -15.94 -17.10 -1.82
N ALA A 320 -15.74 -18.42 -1.80
CA ALA A 320 -15.38 -19.16 -0.59
C ALA A 320 -14.01 -18.73 -0.05
N LEU A 321 -13.02 -18.58 -0.95
CA LEU A 321 -11.69 -18.10 -0.57
C LEU A 321 -11.74 -16.65 -0.09
N ALA A 322 -12.50 -15.76 -0.75
CA ALA A 322 -12.68 -14.37 -0.31
C ALA A 322 -13.27 -14.28 1.10
N LYS A 323 -14.27 -15.12 1.40
CA LYS A 323 -14.85 -15.21 2.74
C LYS A 323 -13.80 -15.62 3.78
N HIS A 324 -12.99 -16.62 3.48
CA HIS A 324 -11.92 -17.07 4.39
C HIS A 324 -10.85 -15.98 4.62
N ILE A 325 -10.48 -15.22 3.57
CA ILE A 325 -9.58 -14.06 3.69
C ILE A 325 -10.19 -13.01 4.61
N ASN A 326 -11.49 -12.70 4.46
CA ASN A 326 -12.19 -11.76 5.34
C ASN A 326 -12.15 -12.22 6.81
N GLU A 327 -12.45 -13.50 7.07
CA GLU A 327 -12.44 -14.07 8.42
C GLU A 327 -11.05 -13.94 9.07
N GLN A 328 -9.97 -14.16 8.32
CA GLN A 328 -8.62 -13.98 8.83
C GLN A 328 -8.29 -12.49 9.07
N ILE A 329 -8.64 -11.60 8.16
CA ILE A 329 -8.41 -10.15 8.30
C ILE A 329 -9.18 -9.63 9.52
N HIS A 330 -10.47 -9.97 9.66
CA HIS A 330 -11.31 -9.52 10.77
C HIS A 330 -10.79 -10.03 12.12
N ARG A 331 -10.42 -11.31 12.22
CA ARG A 331 -9.85 -11.92 13.44
C ARG A 331 -8.53 -11.27 13.84
N ASN A 332 -7.69 -10.90 12.87
CA ASN A 332 -6.38 -10.33 13.10
C ASN A 332 -6.41 -8.78 13.20
N TYR A 333 -7.57 -8.15 12.97
CA TYR A 333 -7.71 -6.71 13.11
C TYR A 333 -7.54 -6.30 14.56
N GLN A 334 -6.60 -5.39 14.85
CA GLN A 334 -6.41 -4.86 16.20
C GLN A 334 -7.48 -3.81 16.49
N LEU A 335 -8.39 -4.13 17.41
CA LEU A 335 -9.37 -3.17 17.90
C LEU A 335 -8.73 -2.22 18.91
N TYR A 336 -9.08 -0.95 18.82
CA TYR A 336 -8.66 0.13 19.71
C TYR A 336 -9.86 0.76 20.42
N PRO A 337 -9.65 1.53 21.52
CA PRO A 337 -10.75 2.15 22.26
C PRO A 337 -11.76 2.92 21.42
N ILE A 338 -11.32 3.61 20.37
CA ILE A 338 -12.20 4.35 19.45
C ILE A 338 -13.17 3.43 18.71
N ASN A 339 -12.78 2.19 18.42
CA ASN A 339 -13.66 1.21 17.77
C ASN A 339 -14.83 0.84 18.69
N TYR A 340 -14.54 0.54 19.96
CA TYR A 340 -15.55 0.21 20.96
C TYR A 340 -16.45 1.42 21.26
N LEU A 341 -15.87 2.62 21.38
CA LEU A 341 -16.63 3.86 21.54
C LEU A 341 -17.62 4.07 20.39
N ALA A 342 -17.18 3.94 19.16
CA ALA A 342 -18.01 4.08 17.97
C ALA A 342 -19.11 3.00 17.89
N ALA A 343 -18.82 1.77 18.37
CA ALA A 343 -19.78 0.67 18.45
C ALA A 343 -20.71 0.77 19.69
N ASN A 344 -20.65 1.86 20.46
CA ASN A 344 -21.37 2.05 21.71
C ASN A 344 -21.11 0.92 22.74
N GLN A 345 -19.85 0.48 22.83
CA GLN A 345 -19.39 -0.53 23.78
C GLN A 345 -18.32 0.07 24.71
N SER A 346 -18.20 -0.47 25.90
CA SER A 346 -17.14 -0.09 26.84
C SER A 346 -15.88 -0.94 26.64
N CYS A 347 -14.72 -0.39 26.95
CA CYS A 347 -13.48 -1.13 27.13
C CYS A 347 -12.64 -0.44 28.22
N ASP A 348 -11.73 -1.20 28.85
CA ASP A 348 -10.94 -0.71 30.00
C ASP A 348 -10.00 0.45 29.62
N GLU A 349 -9.55 0.52 28.35
CA GLU A 349 -8.65 1.58 27.87
C GLU A 349 -9.37 2.84 27.38
N LEU A 350 -10.70 2.95 27.55
CA LEU A 350 -11.47 4.09 27.03
C LEU A 350 -11.25 5.34 27.88
N THR A 351 -10.48 6.27 27.37
CA THR A 351 -10.13 7.54 28.04
C THR A 351 -11.00 8.70 27.57
N GLN A 352 -11.02 9.80 28.37
CA GLN A 352 -11.67 11.04 27.97
C GLN A 352 -11.06 11.59 26.67
N ALA A 353 -9.74 11.54 26.51
CA ALA A 353 -9.07 11.98 25.28
C ALA A 353 -9.54 11.23 24.02
N CYS A 354 -9.90 9.94 24.15
CA CYS A 354 -10.48 9.19 23.02
C CYS A 354 -11.89 9.71 22.66
N ARG A 355 -12.72 10.03 23.69
CA ARG A 355 -14.05 10.62 23.50
C ARG A 355 -13.98 11.98 22.85
N ASP A 356 -13.09 12.85 23.34
CA ASP A 356 -12.89 14.20 22.82
C ASP A 356 -12.41 14.17 21.34
N ARG A 357 -11.53 13.21 21.01
CA ARG A 357 -11.07 13.01 19.64
C ARG A 357 -12.21 12.64 18.69
N LEU A 358 -13.05 11.69 19.05
CA LEU A 358 -14.21 11.31 18.24
C LEU A 358 -15.20 12.46 18.11
N ALA A 359 -15.47 13.18 19.20
CA ALA A 359 -16.36 14.34 19.21
C ALA A 359 -15.82 15.47 18.32
N ALA A 360 -14.51 15.76 18.35
CA ALA A 360 -13.88 16.76 17.50
C ALA A 360 -14.04 16.40 16.01
N LYS A 361 -13.84 15.14 15.63
CA LYS A 361 -14.03 14.67 14.24
C LYS A 361 -15.49 14.79 13.78
N LEU A 362 -16.43 14.45 14.63
CA LEU A 362 -17.87 14.62 14.33
C LEU A 362 -18.22 16.08 14.14
N ALA A 363 -17.63 16.99 14.92
CA ALA A 363 -17.87 18.43 14.79
C ALA A 363 -17.35 19.05 13.47
N GLU A 364 -16.41 18.38 12.78
CA GLU A 364 -15.93 18.79 11.46
C GLU A 364 -16.85 18.32 10.31
N LEU A 365 -17.85 17.47 10.60
CA LEU A 365 -18.76 16.88 9.63
C LEU A 365 -20.19 17.44 9.79
N PRO A 366 -20.97 17.54 8.71
CA PRO A 366 -22.41 17.74 8.85
C PRO A 366 -23.02 16.55 9.59
N GLU A 367 -24.06 16.80 10.41
CA GLU A 367 -24.72 15.80 11.25
C GLU A 367 -25.14 14.53 10.46
N GLN A 368 -25.61 14.74 9.23
CA GLN A 368 -26.04 13.67 8.33
C GLN A 368 -24.89 12.72 7.92
N ALA A 369 -23.63 13.17 8.02
CA ALA A 369 -22.46 12.35 7.71
C ALA A 369 -21.87 11.63 8.93
N HIS A 370 -22.37 11.90 10.14
CA HIS A 370 -21.83 11.32 11.38
C HIS A 370 -21.91 9.79 11.39
N SER A 371 -23.02 9.21 10.91
CA SER A 371 -23.22 7.77 10.86
C SER A 371 -22.13 7.04 10.05
N TYR A 372 -21.62 7.65 8.97
CA TYR A 372 -20.54 7.06 8.15
C TYR A 372 -19.20 7.07 8.85
N LEU A 373 -18.88 8.16 9.57
CA LEU A 373 -17.66 8.21 10.40
C LEU A 373 -17.73 7.16 11.52
N ILE A 374 -18.87 7.08 12.20
CA ILE A 374 -19.10 6.09 13.27
C ILE A 374 -18.97 4.68 12.69
N ALA A 375 -19.59 4.38 11.55
CA ALA A 375 -19.52 3.07 10.90
C ALA A 375 -18.08 2.65 10.57
N ASN A 376 -17.24 3.58 10.07
CA ASN A 376 -15.84 3.29 9.76
C ASN A 376 -15.06 2.71 10.96
N TYR A 377 -15.37 3.19 12.18
CA TYR A 377 -14.74 2.70 13.41
C TYR A 377 -15.52 1.57 14.09
N ALA A 378 -16.85 1.52 14.00
CA ALA A 378 -17.69 0.54 14.65
C ALA A 378 -17.69 -0.83 13.96
N ASN A 379 -17.69 -0.86 12.63
CA ASN A 379 -17.80 -2.10 11.86
C ASN A 379 -16.70 -3.12 12.15
N PRO A 380 -15.42 -2.76 12.39
CA PRO A 380 -14.42 -3.74 12.83
C PRO A 380 -14.80 -4.50 14.10
N VAL A 381 -15.55 -3.89 15.03
CA VAL A 381 -16.06 -4.58 16.25
C VAL A 381 -17.17 -5.56 15.90
N HIS A 382 -18.01 -5.22 14.94
CA HIS A 382 -19.08 -6.10 14.47
C HIS A 382 -18.55 -7.27 13.66
N ASN A 383 -17.49 -7.04 12.86
CA ASN A 383 -16.83 -8.06 12.06
C ASN A 383 -16.03 -9.07 12.91
N ALA A 384 -15.57 -8.68 14.10
CA ALA A 384 -14.78 -9.53 15.00
C ALA A 384 -15.63 -10.55 15.79
N LYS A 385 -16.96 -10.50 15.67
CA LYS A 385 -17.92 -11.44 16.28
C LYS A 385 -18.17 -12.63 15.35
#